data_6d80cbefcebadff462ad9bd24b6a974d
#
_entry.id   6d80cbefcebadff462ad9bd24b6a974d
#
_cell.length_a   1.000
_cell.length_b   1.000
_cell.length_c   1.000
_cell.angle_alpha   90.00
_cell.angle_beta   90.00
_cell.angle_gamma   90.00
#
_symmetry.space_group_name_H-M   'P 1'
#
loop_
_entity.id
_entity.type
_entity.pdbx_description
1 polymer ?
#
loop_
_entity_poly.entity_id
_entity_poly.type
_entity_poly.pdbx_seq_one_letter_code
_entity_poly.pdbx_strand_id
1 'polypeptide(L)'
;MKNIMSTVVKTQKRDKKENAKLRNSGFIPAIVYGYEVESQSIAVSEKDFTKTLREVGRNGVMKLDIDGKSVNVVLSDYQTNILKGQMIHADFLAINMKEELEVNVAVNVTGTSVGVSEGGMLQQPNRELTVTVKPSDIPDSIDIDVSGMAIGDTLTVADIREKVDYPITNEDDYTLVTVSAPRVEEETEDTEEEPETTTEE
;
A
#
# COMPACT_ATOMS: atom_id res chain seq x y z
N MET A 1 21.06 -9.58 8.63
CA MET A 1 20.10 -10.46 9.32
C MET A 1 19.14 -9.56 10.07
N LYS A 2 17.99 -9.22 9.48
CA LYS A 2 16.94 -8.47 10.19
C LYS A 2 16.39 -9.37 11.29
N ASN A 3 16.43 -8.91 12.52
CA ASN A 3 15.85 -9.59 13.67
C ASN A 3 14.36 -9.82 13.38
N ILE A 4 13.94 -11.07 13.27
CA ILE A 4 12.55 -11.47 13.36
C ILE A 4 12.16 -11.22 14.83
N MET A 5 11.78 -9.99 15.13
CA MET A 5 11.25 -9.67 16.45
C MET A 5 9.89 -10.32 16.57
N SER A 6 9.85 -11.37 17.36
CA SER A 6 8.63 -12.13 17.66
C SER A 6 7.75 -11.34 18.65
N THR A 7 7.15 -10.25 18.18
CA THR A 7 6.08 -9.63 18.95
C THR A 7 4.84 -10.49 18.77
N VAL A 8 4.47 -11.23 19.79
CA VAL A 8 3.28 -12.09 19.79
C VAL A 8 2.07 -11.20 19.99
N VAL A 9 1.29 -11.03 18.94
CA VAL A 9 0.01 -10.31 19.02
C VAL A 9 -1.06 -11.29 19.48
N LYS A 10 -1.66 -11.02 20.64
CA LYS A 10 -2.75 -11.84 21.18
C LYS A 10 -4.02 -11.62 20.39
N THR A 11 -4.67 -12.70 20.00
CA THR A 11 -5.91 -12.70 19.24
C THR A 11 -7.03 -13.31 20.05
N GLN A 12 -8.26 -12.93 19.71
CA GLN A 12 -9.49 -13.51 20.25
C GLN A 12 -10.39 -13.95 19.10
N LYS A 13 -11.07 -15.09 19.24
CA LYS A 13 -12.11 -15.50 18.29
C LYS A 13 -13.24 -14.49 18.28
N ARG A 14 -13.78 -14.23 17.11
CA ARG A 14 -14.76 -13.17 16.88
C ARG A 14 -16.03 -13.70 16.26
N ASP A 15 -17.20 -13.20 16.74
CA ASP A 15 -18.48 -13.32 16.06
C ASP A 15 -18.69 -12.17 15.07
N LYS A 16 -19.17 -12.49 13.86
CA LYS A 16 -19.33 -11.53 12.74
C LYS A 16 -20.24 -10.33 13.07
N LYS A 17 -21.09 -10.41 14.09
CA LYS A 17 -22.10 -9.37 14.43
C LYS A 17 -21.60 -8.24 15.34
N GLU A 18 -20.37 -8.32 15.88
CA GLU A 18 -19.90 -7.38 16.92
C GLU A 18 -18.79 -6.40 16.48
N ASN A 19 -18.57 -6.25 15.17
CA ASN A 19 -17.44 -5.46 14.64
C ASN A 19 -17.39 -4.00 15.16
N ALA A 20 -18.54 -3.34 15.29
CA ALA A 20 -18.59 -1.96 15.77
C ALA A 20 -18.20 -1.85 17.25
N LYS A 21 -18.63 -2.81 18.07
CA LYS A 21 -18.27 -2.85 19.50
C LYS A 21 -16.79 -3.13 19.68
N LEU A 22 -16.21 -4.05 18.91
CA LEU A 22 -14.79 -4.40 18.94
C LEU A 22 -13.91 -3.18 18.60
N ARG A 23 -14.25 -2.45 17.54
CA ARG A 23 -13.50 -1.24 17.16
C ARG A 23 -13.56 -0.17 18.24
N ASN A 24 -14.72 0.03 18.87
CA ASN A 24 -14.87 0.98 19.97
C ASN A 24 -14.11 0.55 21.24
N SER A 25 -13.81 -0.74 21.39
CA SER A 25 -13.01 -1.29 22.48
C SER A 25 -11.51 -1.32 22.19
N GLY A 26 -11.05 -0.78 21.03
CA GLY A 26 -9.64 -0.75 20.63
C GLY A 26 -9.14 -2.08 20.05
N PHE A 27 -10.04 -2.90 19.48
CA PHE A 27 -9.70 -4.10 18.76
C PHE A 27 -9.99 -3.95 17.27
N ILE A 28 -9.08 -4.44 16.43
CA ILE A 28 -9.22 -4.50 14.99
C ILE A 28 -9.76 -5.87 14.60
N PRO A 29 -10.92 -5.93 13.92
CA PRO A 29 -11.39 -7.17 13.32
C PRO A 29 -10.43 -7.58 12.20
N ALA A 30 -10.04 -8.84 12.19
CA ALA A 30 -9.10 -9.39 11.22
C ALA A 30 -9.49 -10.80 10.78
N ILE A 31 -8.91 -11.25 9.68
CA ILE A 31 -9.02 -12.61 9.17
C ILE A 31 -7.62 -13.18 9.03
N VAL A 32 -7.47 -14.44 9.40
CA VAL A 32 -6.25 -15.22 9.14
C VAL A 32 -6.63 -16.36 8.21
N TYR A 33 -5.83 -16.57 7.19
CA TYR A 33 -5.96 -17.67 6.23
C TYR A 33 -4.58 -18.05 5.67
N GLY A 34 -4.46 -19.20 5.02
CA GLY A 34 -3.26 -19.62 4.32
C GLY A 34 -2.69 -20.94 4.82
N TYR A 35 -1.36 -21.01 4.90
CA TYR A 35 -0.64 -22.26 5.16
C TYR A 35 -1.04 -22.91 6.50
N GLU A 36 -1.54 -24.17 6.42
CA GLU A 36 -1.99 -24.99 7.56
C GLU A 36 -3.01 -24.35 8.53
N VAL A 37 -3.63 -23.21 8.13
CA VAL A 37 -4.63 -22.50 8.94
C VAL A 37 -5.91 -22.36 8.13
N GLU A 38 -7.02 -22.87 8.68
CA GLU A 38 -8.34 -22.62 8.15
C GLU A 38 -8.69 -21.14 8.30
N SER A 39 -9.43 -20.58 7.32
CA SER A 39 -9.86 -19.19 7.40
C SER A 39 -10.65 -18.92 8.67
N GLN A 40 -10.08 -18.12 9.55
CA GLN A 40 -10.62 -17.82 10.86
C GLN A 40 -10.73 -16.31 11.10
N SER A 41 -11.89 -15.90 11.65
CA SER A 41 -12.11 -14.52 12.08
C SER A 41 -11.53 -14.28 13.47
N ILE A 42 -10.65 -13.31 13.60
CA ILE A 42 -9.98 -12.95 14.85
C ILE A 42 -10.17 -11.46 15.17
N ALA A 43 -9.86 -11.07 16.38
CA ALA A 43 -9.75 -9.67 16.80
C ALA A 43 -8.36 -9.43 17.38
N VAL A 44 -7.69 -8.39 16.91
CA VAL A 44 -6.32 -8.03 17.27
C VAL A 44 -6.32 -6.72 18.04
N SER A 45 -5.52 -6.60 19.10
CA SER A 45 -5.35 -5.33 19.82
C SER A 45 -4.73 -4.27 18.90
N GLU A 46 -5.41 -3.13 18.72
CA GLU A 46 -4.94 -2.02 17.87
C GLU A 46 -3.57 -1.49 18.32
N LYS A 47 -3.37 -1.38 19.64
CA LYS A 47 -2.11 -0.88 20.21
C LYS A 47 -0.94 -1.81 19.92
N ASP A 48 -1.12 -3.11 20.15
CA ASP A 48 -0.06 -4.10 19.96
C ASP A 48 0.26 -4.24 18.47
N PHE A 49 -0.77 -4.27 17.63
CA PHE A 49 -0.62 -4.36 16.20
C PHE A 49 0.11 -3.14 15.61
N THR A 50 -0.30 -1.93 15.98
CA THR A 50 0.35 -0.70 15.51
C THR A 50 1.81 -0.62 15.95
N LYS A 51 2.11 -1.09 17.16
CA LYS A 51 3.49 -1.17 17.66
C LYS A 51 4.31 -2.15 16.82
N THR A 52 3.80 -3.35 16.62
CA THR A 52 4.47 -4.39 15.80
C THR A 52 4.68 -3.92 14.36
N LEU A 53 3.68 -3.27 13.76
CA LEU A 53 3.76 -2.73 12.40
C LEU A 53 4.86 -1.66 12.25
N ARG A 54 5.07 -0.84 13.27
CA ARG A 54 6.17 0.15 13.28
C ARG A 54 7.55 -0.48 13.44
N GLU A 55 7.65 -1.57 14.20
CA GLU A 55 8.92 -2.27 14.48
C GLU A 55 9.35 -3.18 13.31
N VAL A 56 8.40 -3.87 12.71
CA VAL A 56 8.66 -4.91 11.71
C VAL A 56 8.46 -4.41 10.28
N GLY A 57 7.71 -3.34 10.11
CA GLY A 57 7.30 -2.84 8.81
C GLY A 57 6.01 -3.52 8.28
N ARG A 58 5.48 -3.00 7.16
CA ARG A 58 4.24 -3.52 6.55
C ARG A 58 4.40 -4.96 6.05
N ASN A 59 5.52 -5.23 5.42
CA ASN A 59 5.79 -6.51 4.76
C ASN A 59 6.55 -7.51 5.64
N GLY A 60 6.77 -7.16 6.91
CA GLY A 60 7.52 -8.01 7.82
C GLY A 60 6.72 -9.20 8.35
N VAL A 61 7.44 -10.27 8.68
CA VAL A 61 6.85 -11.48 9.27
C VAL A 61 6.53 -11.24 10.74
N MET A 62 5.27 -11.45 11.10
CA MET A 62 4.76 -11.33 12.47
C MET A 62 4.35 -12.69 13.01
N LYS A 63 4.28 -12.82 14.33
CA LYS A 63 3.73 -14.01 14.98
C LYS A 63 2.39 -13.65 15.62
N LEU A 64 1.36 -14.38 15.25
CA LEU A 64 0.05 -14.32 15.88
C LEU A 64 -0.13 -15.52 16.82
N ASP A 65 -0.63 -15.27 18.01
CA ASP A 65 -1.08 -16.31 18.94
C ASP A 65 -2.58 -16.53 18.75
N ILE A 66 -2.94 -17.64 18.12
CA ILE A 66 -4.31 -18.04 17.85
C ILE A 66 -4.62 -19.29 18.68
N ASP A 67 -5.48 -19.16 19.68
CA ASP A 67 -5.86 -20.27 20.58
C ASP A 67 -4.66 -21.01 21.23
N GLY A 68 -3.57 -20.28 21.54
CA GLY A 68 -2.35 -20.86 22.11
C GLY A 68 -1.40 -21.49 21.10
N LYS A 69 -1.69 -21.36 19.79
CA LYS A 69 -0.78 -21.74 18.71
C LYS A 69 -0.15 -20.48 18.10
N SER A 70 1.17 -20.46 18.05
CA SER A 70 1.91 -19.37 17.41
C SER A 70 2.05 -19.65 15.91
N VAL A 71 1.50 -18.77 15.07
CA VAL A 71 1.51 -18.88 13.61
C VAL A 71 2.30 -17.70 13.04
N ASN A 72 3.18 -17.97 12.06
CA ASN A 72 3.88 -16.93 11.32
C ASN A 72 2.96 -16.40 10.23
N VAL A 73 2.79 -15.08 10.19
CA VAL A 73 1.90 -14.41 9.25
C VAL A 73 2.57 -13.18 8.66
N VAL A 74 2.12 -12.80 7.46
CA VAL A 74 2.40 -11.51 6.83
C VAL A 74 1.10 -10.75 6.68
N LEU A 75 1.16 -9.42 6.78
CA LEU A 75 0.01 -8.56 6.52
C LEU A 75 -0.21 -8.51 5.01
N SER A 76 -1.30 -9.11 4.54
CA SER A 76 -1.67 -9.12 3.13
C SER A 76 -2.32 -7.80 2.73
N ASP A 77 -3.38 -7.41 3.46
CA ASP A 77 -4.10 -6.16 3.21
C ASP A 77 -4.60 -5.54 4.51
N TYR A 78 -4.88 -4.24 4.49
CA TYR A 78 -5.50 -3.56 5.61
C TYR A 78 -6.33 -2.37 5.15
N GLN A 79 -7.40 -2.11 5.87
CA GLN A 79 -8.30 -1.00 5.62
C GLN A 79 -8.21 0.02 6.75
N THR A 80 -8.04 1.29 6.39
CA THR A 80 -8.03 2.41 7.35
C THR A 80 -9.17 3.38 7.08
N ASN A 81 -9.71 3.95 8.14
CA ASN A 81 -10.60 5.09 8.03
C ASN A 81 -9.75 6.36 7.93
N ILE A 82 -9.71 6.98 6.76
CA ILE A 82 -8.89 8.16 6.48
C ILE A 82 -9.25 9.33 7.42
N LEU A 83 -10.54 9.52 7.72
CA LEU A 83 -11.02 10.62 8.56
C LEU A 83 -10.63 10.47 10.04
N LYS A 84 -10.61 9.23 10.55
CA LYS A 84 -10.32 8.93 11.96
C LYS A 84 -8.91 8.41 12.20
N GLY A 85 -8.18 8.06 11.15
CA GLY A 85 -6.88 7.41 11.24
C GLY A 85 -6.90 6.02 11.89
N GLN A 86 -8.09 5.43 12.07
CA GLN A 86 -8.27 4.14 12.72
C GLN A 86 -8.24 3.01 11.69
N MET A 87 -7.63 1.91 12.06
CA MET A 87 -7.64 0.69 11.25
C MET A 87 -8.99 -0.01 11.37
N ILE A 88 -9.63 -0.31 10.23
CA ILE A 88 -10.96 -0.90 10.16
C ILE A 88 -10.89 -2.42 10.08
N HIS A 89 -9.95 -2.95 9.31
CA HIS A 89 -9.76 -4.38 9.05
C HIS A 89 -8.30 -4.68 8.75
N ALA A 90 -7.87 -5.91 9.02
CA ALA A 90 -6.56 -6.41 8.64
C ALA A 90 -6.67 -7.86 8.18
N ASP A 91 -6.00 -8.21 7.09
CA ASP A 91 -5.97 -9.54 6.51
C ASP A 91 -4.57 -10.12 6.68
N PHE A 92 -4.49 -11.26 7.36
CA PHE A 92 -3.24 -11.94 7.63
C PHE A 92 -3.14 -13.22 6.82
N LEU A 93 -2.06 -13.34 6.08
CA LEU A 93 -1.69 -14.56 5.37
C LEU A 93 -0.73 -15.38 6.22
N ALA A 94 -1.15 -16.58 6.65
CA ALA A 94 -0.28 -17.54 7.29
C ALA A 94 0.71 -18.11 6.27
N ILE A 95 1.99 -18.11 6.62
CA ILE A 95 3.08 -18.42 5.70
C ILE A 95 3.98 -19.54 6.22
N ASN A 96 4.58 -20.26 5.28
CA ASN A 96 5.70 -21.16 5.54
C ASN A 96 7.01 -20.40 5.24
N MET A 97 7.95 -20.40 6.19
CA MET A 97 9.25 -19.73 6.02
C MET A 97 10.12 -20.29 4.88
N LYS A 98 9.77 -21.46 4.33
CA LYS A 98 10.54 -22.16 3.29
C LYS A 98 10.00 -21.93 1.88
N GLU A 99 8.78 -21.46 1.76
CA GLU A 99 8.09 -21.27 0.49
C GLU A 99 8.20 -19.81 0.05
N GLU A 100 8.23 -19.59 -1.25
CA GLU A 100 8.15 -18.25 -1.84
C GLU A 100 6.70 -17.79 -1.80
N LEU A 101 6.51 -16.51 -1.57
CA LEU A 101 5.20 -15.88 -1.55
C LEU A 101 5.20 -14.59 -2.36
N GLU A 102 4.04 -14.24 -2.88
CA GLU A 102 3.81 -12.97 -3.54
C GLU A 102 3.39 -11.92 -2.51
N VAL A 103 4.13 -10.81 -2.48
CA VAL A 103 3.83 -9.68 -1.59
C VAL A 103 3.84 -8.37 -2.35
N ASN A 104 2.97 -7.45 -1.93
CA ASN A 104 2.94 -6.09 -2.45
C ASN A 104 3.94 -5.24 -1.68
N VAL A 105 4.95 -4.75 -2.38
CA VAL A 105 5.99 -3.90 -1.81
C VAL A 105 5.76 -2.46 -2.24
N ALA A 106 5.86 -1.54 -1.29
CA ALA A 106 5.70 -0.11 -1.56
C ALA A 106 6.86 0.42 -2.41
N VAL A 107 6.53 1.25 -3.39
CA VAL A 107 7.49 1.95 -4.24
C VAL A 107 7.66 3.37 -3.73
N ASN A 108 8.86 3.71 -3.31
CA ASN A 108 9.25 5.05 -2.91
C ASN A 108 9.97 5.76 -4.06
N VAL A 109 9.54 6.96 -4.35
CA VAL A 109 10.20 7.82 -5.34
C VAL A 109 11.25 8.66 -4.63
N THR A 110 12.49 8.61 -5.10
CA THR A 110 13.62 9.37 -4.58
C THR A 110 14.14 10.36 -5.61
N GLY A 111 14.70 11.47 -5.16
CA GLY A 111 15.18 12.55 -6.02
C GLY A 111 14.08 13.54 -6.46
N THR A 112 14.51 14.57 -7.20
CA THR A 112 13.62 15.57 -7.80
C THR A 112 13.82 15.51 -9.31
N SER A 113 12.78 15.21 -10.07
CA SER A 113 12.88 15.10 -11.52
C SER A 113 13.13 16.48 -12.15
N VAL A 114 13.91 16.49 -13.24
CA VAL A 114 14.14 17.69 -14.07
C VAL A 114 12.80 18.23 -14.57
N GLY A 115 11.90 17.36 -15.01
CA GLY A 115 10.59 17.75 -15.48
C GLY A 115 9.72 18.46 -14.43
N VAL A 116 9.81 18.08 -13.14
CA VAL A 116 9.14 18.80 -12.06
C VAL A 116 9.76 20.19 -11.85
N SER A 117 11.09 20.29 -11.94
CA SER A 117 11.80 21.57 -11.83
C SER A 117 11.44 22.53 -12.98
N GLU A 118 11.05 22.00 -14.13
CA GLU A 118 10.58 22.75 -15.32
C GLU A 118 9.06 23.06 -15.28
N GLY A 119 8.40 22.71 -14.19
CA GLY A 119 6.97 22.98 -13.98
C GLY A 119 6.03 21.82 -14.29
N GLY A 120 6.56 20.63 -14.64
CA GLY A 120 5.77 19.42 -14.81
C GLY A 120 5.22 18.88 -13.48
N MET A 121 4.23 18.00 -13.58
CA MET A 121 3.61 17.34 -12.45
C MET A 121 4.00 15.86 -12.42
N LEU A 122 4.66 15.41 -11.33
CA LEU A 122 4.94 14.01 -11.12
C LEU A 122 3.69 13.32 -10.58
N GLN A 123 3.27 12.27 -11.27
CA GLN A 123 2.16 11.42 -10.89
C GLN A 123 2.65 9.99 -10.68
N GLN A 124 2.20 9.38 -9.60
CA GLN A 124 2.47 7.98 -9.27
C GLN A 124 1.14 7.22 -9.24
N PRO A 125 0.66 6.70 -10.39
CA PRO A 125 -0.60 5.97 -10.47
C PRO A 125 -0.54 4.69 -9.63
N ASN A 126 0.58 4.00 -9.65
CA ASN A 126 0.79 2.75 -8.92
C ASN A 126 1.93 2.91 -7.91
N ARG A 127 1.62 2.64 -6.65
CA ARG A 127 2.54 2.82 -5.53
C ARG A 127 3.05 1.51 -4.95
N GLU A 128 2.63 0.39 -5.50
CA GLU A 128 2.96 -0.94 -5.02
C GLU A 128 3.35 -1.83 -6.19
N LEU A 129 4.33 -2.70 -5.95
CA LEU A 129 4.78 -3.74 -6.87
C LEU A 129 4.61 -5.10 -6.22
N THR A 130 4.11 -6.07 -6.97
CA THR A 130 4.03 -7.46 -6.53
C THR A 130 5.34 -8.16 -6.84
N VAL A 131 6.01 -8.65 -5.80
CA VAL A 131 7.27 -9.38 -5.91
C VAL A 131 7.12 -10.78 -5.32
N THR A 132 7.77 -11.76 -5.92
CA THR A 132 7.83 -13.15 -5.43
C THR A 132 9.13 -13.36 -4.67
N VAL A 133 9.05 -13.46 -3.35
CA VAL A 133 10.24 -13.57 -2.49
C VAL A 133 10.02 -14.53 -1.32
N LYS A 134 11.12 -14.98 -0.70
CA LYS A 134 11.03 -15.71 0.55
C LYS A 134 10.74 -14.76 1.71
N PRO A 135 10.01 -15.22 2.74
CA PRO A 135 9.66 -14.39 3.89
C PRO A 135 10.84 -13.72 4.61
N SER A 136 12.03 -14.32 4.50
CA SER A 136 13.25 -13.76 5.11
C SER A 136 13.84 -12.58 4.34
N ASP A 137 13.52 -12.45 3.05
CA ASP A 137 14.17 -11.54 2.11
C ASP A 137 13.21 -10.45 1.60
N ILE A 138 12.04 -10.32 2.21
CA ILE A 138 11.04 -9.32 1.83
C ILE A 138 11.61 -7.91 2.09
N PRO A 139 11.70 -7.03 1.08
CA PRO A 139 12.10 -5.64 1.26
C PRO A 139 10.95 -4.82 1.86
N ASP A 140 11.28 -3.79 2.65
CA ASP A 140 10.27 -2.87 3.19
C ASP A 140 9.73 -1.93 2.11
N SER A 141 10.61 -1.50 1.19
CA SER A 141 10.28 -0.64 0.05
C SER A 141 11.28 -0.85 -1.08
N ILE A 142 10.88 -0.44 -2.28
CA ILE A 142 11.74 -0.36 -3.46
C ILE A 142 11.92 1.13 -3.77
N ASP A 143 13.14 1.62 -3.67
CA ASP A 143 13.45 3.02 -3.93
C ASP A 143 13.81 3.23 -5.40
N ILE A 144 13.12 4.17 -6.05
CA ILE A 144 13.27 4.48 -7.47
C ILE A 144 13.74 5.93 -7.61
N ASP A 145 14.86 6.12 -8.28
CA ASP A 145 15.37 7.45 -8.60
C ASP A 145 14.73 8.01 -9.88
N VAL A 146 14.08 9.16 -9.72
CA VAL A 146 13.42 9.89 -10.82
C VAL A 146 14.18 11.15 -11.23
N SER A 147 15.37 11.38 -10.72
CA SER A 147 16.13 12.63 -10.95
C SER A 147 16.36 12.95 -12.42
N GLY A 148 16.48 11.93 -13.27
CA GLY A 148 16.71 12.08 -14.71
C GLY A 148 15.47 12.22 -15.59
N MET A 149 14.26 12.16 -15.02
CA MET A 149 13.02 12.17 -15.80
C MET A 149 12.64 13.58 -16.25
N ALA A 150 12.41 13.75 -17.56
CA ALA A 150 11.90 14.96 -18.21
C ALA A 150 10.36 14.97 -18.27
N ILE A 151 9.79 16.10 -18.71
CA ILE A 151 8.35 16.21 -18.97
C ILE A 151 7.95 15.26 -20.11
N GLY A 152 6.95 14.41 -19.88
CA GLY A 152 6.47 13.40 -20.80
C GLY A 152 7.06 12.01 -20.58
N ASP A 153 8.07 11.87 -19.73
CA ASP A 153 8.66 10.57 -19.43
C ASP A 153 7.75 9.74 -18.53
N THR A 154 7.79 8.43 -18.80
CA THR A 154 7.06 7.43 -18.01
C THR A 154 8.03 6.33 -17.61
N LEU A 155 8.04 5.98 -16.35
CA LEU A 155 8.81 4.87 -15.80
C LEU A 155 7.90 3.66 -15.61
N THR A 156 8.29 2.55 -16.23
CA THR A 156 7.55 1.28 -16.20
C THR A 156 8.29 0.21 -15.39
N VAL A 157 7.63 -0.92 -15.16
CA VAL A 157 8.25 -2.09 -14.50
C VAL A 157 9.44 -2.62 -15.29
N ALA A 158 9.42 -2.55 -16.64
CA ALA A 158 10.52 -2.98 -17.49
C ALA A 158 11.84 -2.27 -17.13
N ASP A 159 11.79 -0.94 -16.88
CA ASP A 159 12.97 -0.11 -16.57
C ASP A 159 13.58 -0.43 -15.20
N ILE A 160 12.79 -1.02 -14.29
CA ILE A 160 13.17 -1.30 -12.91
C ILE A 160 13.61 -2.75 -12.75
N ARG A 161 13.08 -3.66 -13.56
CA ARG A 161 13.37 -5.11 -13.49
C ARG A 161 14.88 -5.40 -13.54
N GLU A 162 15.63 -4.59 -14.28
CA GLU A 162 17.09 -4.72 -14.36
C GLU A 162 17.83 -4.18 -13.13
N LYS A 163 17.17 -3.31 -12.35
CA LYS A 163 17.78 -2.63 -11.20
C LYS A 163 17.47 -3.30 -9.87
N VAL A 164 16.47 -4.19 -9.85
CA VAL A 164 15.96 -4.85 -8.64
C VAL A 164 16.30 -6.33 -8.68
N ASP A 165 16.90 -6.83 -7.61
CA ASP A 165 17.33 -8.23 -7.48
C ASP A 165 16.19 -9.23 -7.23
N TYR A 166 14.95 -8.75 -7.22
CA TYR A 166 13.76 -9.58 -6.91
C TYR A 166 12.92 -9.85 -8.16
N PRO A 167 12.36 -11.06 -8.32
CA PRO A 167 11.43 -11.35 -9.40
C PRO A 167 10.13 -10.57 -9.21
N ILE A 168 9.82 -9.68 -10.15
CA ILE A 168 8.60 -8.88 -10.20
C ILE A 168 7.56 -9.63 -11.01
N THR A 169 6.36 -9.82 -10.44
CA THR A 169 5.26 -10.56 -11.07
C THR A 169 4.43 -9.67 -11.99
N ASN A 170 4.45 -8.35 -11.79
CA ASN A 170 3.71 -7.40 -12.62
C ASN A 170 4.17 -7.42 -14.09
N GLU A 171 3.26 -7.04 -14.99
CA GLU A 171 3.54 -6.89 -16.42
C GLU A 171 4.56 -5.75 -16.67
N ASP A 172 5.30 -5.85 -17.77
CA ASP A 172 6.36 -4.90 -18.11
C ASP A 172 5.81 -3.48 -18.39
N ASP A 173 4.58 -3.38 -18.93
CA ASP A 173 3.88 -2.14 -19.24
C ASP A 173 3.29 -1.43 -18.01
N TYR A 174 3.42 -2.04 -16.83
CA TYR A 174 2.87 -1.47 -15.60
C TYR A 174 3.57 -0.16 -15.24
N THR A 175 2.85 0.96 -15.38
CA THR A 175 3.38 2.31 -15.15
C THR A 175 3.49 2.62 -13.67
N LEU A 176 4.66 3.03 -13.22
CA LEU A 176 4.91 3.39 -11.82
C LEU A 176 4.91 4.90 -11.61
N VAL A 177 5.64 5.62 -12.45
CA VAL A 177 5.78 7.08 -12.35
C VAL A 177 5.67 7.70 -13.73
N THR A 178 4.95 8.81 -13.82
CA THR A 178 4.82 9.64 -15.03
C THR A 178 5.02 11.09 -14.68
N VAL A 179 5.75 11.82 -15.51
CA VAL A 179 5.89 13.28 -15.41
C VAL A 179 5.04 13.92 -16.51
N SER A 180 3.90 14.48 -16.16
CA SER A 180 3.01 15.16 -17.11
C SER A 180 3.36 16.65 -17.25
N ALA A 181 3.07 17.23 -18.43
CA ALA A 181 3.17 18.66 -18.63
C ALA A 181 2.21 19.43 -17.68
N PRO A 182 2.57 20.64 -17.28
CA PRO A 182 1.67 21.47 -16.48
C PRO A 182 0.37 21.71 -17.25
N ARG A 183 -0.75 21.54 -16.58
CA ARG A 183 -2.05 21.90 -17.12
C ARG A 183 -2.15 23.43 -17.12
N VAL A 184 -1.91 24.04 -18.26
CA VAL A 184 -2.26 25.45 -18.46
C VAL A 184 -3.79 25.48 -18.49
N GLU A 185 -4.43 25.99 -17.45
CA GLU A 185 -5.81 26.40 -17.53
C GLU A 185 -5.85 27.57 -18.52
N GLU A 186 -6.29 27.32 -19.77
CA GLU A 186 -6.76 28.37 -20.63
C GLU A 186 -7.98 28.94 -19.92
N GLU A 187 -7.79 30.12 -19.29
CA GLU A 187 -8.91 30.99 -18.95
C GLU A 187 -9.61 31.30 -20.28
N THR A 188 -10.68 30.57 -20.55
CA THR A 188 -11.66 31.03 -21.56
C THR A 188 -12.24 32.31 -21.02
N GLU A 189 -11.73 33.43 -21.53
CA GLU A 189 -12.43 34.73 -21.46
C GLU A 189 -13.81 34.52 -22.08
N ASP A 190 -14.77 34.31 -21.22
CA ASP A 190 -16.18 34.33 -21.55
C ASP A 190 -16.51 35.79 -21.90
N THR A 191 -16.42 36.09 -23.19
CA THR A 191 -16.91 37.39 -23.74
C THR A 191 -18.43 37.31 -23.61
N GLU A 192 -18.96 37.92 -22.54
CA GLU A 192 -20.37 38.25 -22.42
C GLU A 192 -20.77 39.15 -23.61
N GLU A 193 -21.35 38.55 -24.63
CA GLU A 193 -22.20 39.28 -25.59
C GLU A 193 -23.54 39.56 -24.92
N GLU A 194 -23.73 40.83 -24.50
CA GLU A 194 -25.04 41.38 -24.15
C GLU A 194 -26.00 41.23 -25.34
N PRO A 195 -27.19 40.66 -25.19
CA PRO A 195 -28.23 40.82 -26.19
C PRO A 195 -28.94 42.19 -25.98
N GLU A 196 -28.73 43.06 -26.94
CA GLU A 196 -29.52 44.30 -27.10
C GLU A 196 -31.03 43.98 -27.11
N THR A 197 -31.72 44.53 -26.15
CA THR A 197 -33.18 44.66 -26.14
C THR A 197 -33.63 45.64 -27.20
N THR A 198 -34.22 45.14 -28.26
CA THR A 198 -35.05 45.99 -29.15
C THR A 198 -36.50 45.87 -28.71
N THR A 199 -36.99 46.95 -28.14
CA THR A 199 -38.39 47.31 -27.93
C THR A 199 -38.97 47.73 -29.27
N GLU A 200 -40.10 47.17 -29.71
CA GLU A 200 -41.11 47.84 -30.53
C GLU A 200 -42.42 47.02 -30.56
N GLU A 201 -43.41 47.59 -30.10
CA GLU A 201 -44.81 47.91 -30.33
C GLU A 201 -45.86 46.96 -29.85
#